data_c4b76b8b9643f2962a80a84565af0cfc
#
_entry.id   c4b76b8b9643f2962a80a84565af0cfc
#
_cell.length_a   1.000
_cell.length_b   1.000
_cell.length_c   1.000
_cell.angle_alpha   90.00
_cell.angle_beta   90.00
_cell.angle_gamma   90.00
#
_symmetry.space_group_name_H-M   'P 1'
#
loop_
_entity.id
_entity.type
_entity.pdbx_description
1 polymer ?
#
loop_
_entity_poly.entity_id
_entity_poly.type
_entity_poly.pdbx_seq_one_letter_code
_entity_poly.pdbx_strand_id
1 'polypeptide(L)'
;MFGRPTKKNLRMRLLLPVALVITTSGSAQYGTFSTATLKAASVNTTLVVLDGGNTGYNAAMTNAIKADWKFTTGVYFINTNDLATQPIDPTKNYLMKITRVDKEKHAATFIALVAGWKQKKGEELVVENNAVTNIPATQELASIMVDPKVISEAGTAMVGIYVKHLQDYIKQVQSGKITDKATADRLYAGRNRLIKDMSLLMARNHMDKTVPDPAKMKETYTHNAEIVDFSKVVDMAATGESGIAISDVVLTGEHKTKWCFKRIINANTVELMYLRDDAALYEKKEGFIAEDLRMLEQSR
;
A
#
# COMPACT_ATOMS: atom_id res chain seq x y z
N MET A 1 17.60 7.06 -81.64
CA MET A 1 16.58 6.43 -80.78
C MET A 1 17.12 6.44 -79.36
N PHE A 2 16.60 7.34 -78.54
CA PHE A 2 17.02 7.47 -77.13
C PHE A 2 15.98 6.94 -76.22
N GLY A 3 16.31 5.85 -75.48
CA GLY A 3 15.45 5.27 -74.47
C GLY A 3 15.49 6.06 -73.17
N ARG A 4 14.31 6.45 -72.63
CA ARG A 4 14.14 7.12 -71.33
C ARG A 4 14.24 6.11 -70.18
N PRO A 5 14.91 6.42 -69.07
CA PRO A 5 14.89 5.58 -67.90
C PRO A 5 13.60 5.81 -67.08
N THR A 6 12.93 4.72 -66.72
CA THR A 6 11.76 4.68 -65.84
C THR A 6 12.17 4.93 -64.37
N LYS A 7 11.59 5.95 -63.75
CA LYS A 7 11.74 6.24 -62.35
C LYS A 7 10.92 5.20 -61.51
N LYS A 8 11.64 4.34 -60.78
CA LYS A 8 11.04 3.51 -59.74
C LYS A 8 10.76 4.36 -58.49
N ASN A 9 9.49 4.60 -58.20
CA ASN A 9 9.03 5.21 -56.93
C ASN A 9 9.29 4.28 -55.79
N LEU A 10 10.32 4.52 -55.01
CA LEU A 10 10.60 3.86 -53.72
C LEU A 10 9.72 4.53 -52.67
N ARG A 11 8.55 3.90 -52.37
CA ARG A 11 7.71 4.27 -51.23
C ARG A 11 8.41 3.80 -49.96
N MET A 12 9.14 4.71 -49.34
CA MET A 12 9.71 4.55 -48.00
C MET A 12 8.55 4.53 -47.00
N ARG A 13 8.17 3.34 -46.55
CA ARG A 13 7.23 3.18 -45.42
C ARG A 13 7.92 3.61 -44.13
N LEU A 14 7.58 4.80 -43.68
CA LEU A 14 7.99 5.30 -42.37
C LEU A 14 7.26 4.40 -41.30
N LEU A 15 7.98 3.42 -40.76
CA LEU A 15 7.59 2.72 -39.56
C LEU A 15 7.80 3.67 -38.38
N LEU A 16 6.77 4.37 -37.97
CA LEU A 16 6.76 5.03 -36.65
C LEU A 16 6.92 3.97 -35.57
N PRO A 17 7.95 4.04 -34.72
CA PRO A 17 7.97 3.23 -33.52
C PRO A 17 6.84 3.74 -32.62
N VAL A 18 5.82 2.91 -32.42
CA VAL A 18 4.86 3.11 -31.33
C VAL A 18 5.67 2.91 -30.04
N ALA A 19 6.10 4.00 -29.46
CA ALA A 19 6.66 4.01 -28.11
C ALA A 19 5.51 3.55 -27.18
N LEU A 20 5.59 2.29 -26.78
CA LEU A 20 4.76 1.76 -25.71
C LEU A 20 5.17 2.52 -24.45
N VAL A 21 4.46 3.59 -24.14
CA VAL A 21 4.58 4.28 -22.85
C VAL A 21 4.02 3.29 -21.82
N ILE A 22 4.91 2.46 -21.26
CA ILE A 22 4.61 1.71 -20.04
C ILE A 22 4.53 2.77 -18.95
N THR A 23 3.34 3.28 -18.71
CA THR A 23 3.02 3.99 -17.49
C THR A 23 3.19 2.99 -16.37
N THR A 24 4.34 2.98 -15.73
CA THR A 24 4.52 2.36 -14.42
C THR A 24 3.74 3.21 -13.42
N SER A 25 2.40 3.10 -13.46
CA SER A 25 1.56 3.52 -12.36
C SER A 25 2.10 2.79 -11.13
N GLY A 26 2.47 3.54 -10.11
CA GLY A 26 3.20 3.05 -8.97
C GLY A 26 2.55 1.79 -8.39
N SER A 27 3.31 0.71 -8.34
CA SER A 27 2.96 -0.49 -7.57
C SER A 27 3.12 -0.21 -6.07
N ALA A 28 2.53 0.90 -5.62
CA ALA A 28 2.75 1.45 -4.30
C ALA A 28 2.19 0.60 -3.15
N GLN A 29 1.45 -0.48 -3.45
CA GLN A 29 0.75 -1.27 -2.43
C GLN A 29 0.83 -2.78 -2.66
N TYR A 30 1.71 -3.23 -3.54
CA TYR A 30 1.88 -4.65 -3.84
C TYR A 30 3.33 -5.06 -3.65
N GLY A 31 3.53 -6.31 -3.22
CA GLY A 31 4.83 -6.97 -3.18
C GLY A 31 5.03 -7.85 -4.40
N THR A 32 5.67 -9.01 -4.17
CA THR A 32 5.84 -10.03 -5.21
C THR A 32 4.52 -10.69 -5.59
N PHE A 33 4.36 -11.02 -6.86
CA PHE A 33 3.27 -11.87 -7.36
C PHE A 33 3.69 -13.34 -7.52
N SER A 34 4.88 -13.70 -7.06
CA SER A 34 5.44 -15.03 -7.20
C SER A 34 5.08 -15.95 -6.03
N THR A 35 4.20 -16.91 -6.28
CA THR A 35 3.90 -17.98 -5.32
C THR A 35 5.14 -18.74 -4.89
N ALA A 36 6.08 -19.00 -5.81
CA ALA A 36 7.33 -19.71 -5.50
C ALA A 36 8.20 -18.91 -4.53
N THR A 37 8.33 -17.59 -4.73
CA THR A 37 9.07 -16.70 -3.85
C THR A 37 8.46 -16.67 -2.44
N LEU A 38 7.14 -16.54 -2.34
CA LEU A 38 6.45 -16.55 -1.06
C LEU A 38 6.56 -17.91 -0.35
N LYS A 39 6.49 -19.02 -1.09
CA LYS A 39 6.70 -20.35 -0.52
C LYS A 39 8.12 -20.52 0.03
N ALA A 40 9.13 -20.05 -0.70
CA ALA A 40 10.51 -20.05 -0.21
C ALA A 40 10.70 -19.18 1.03
N ALA A 41 10.07 -18.01 1.07
CA ALA A 41 10.14 -17.11 2.22
C ALA A 41 9.39 -17.62 3.46
N SER A 42 8.34 -18.43 3.30
CA SER A 42 7.50 -18.90 4.42
C SER A 42 8.23 -19.83 5.40
N VAL A 43 9.31 -20.47 4.97
CA VAL A 43 10.12 -21.37 5.83
C VAL A 43 11.22 -20.61 6.59
N ASN A 44 11.47 -19.35 6.25
CA ASN A 44 12.46 -18.50 6.91
C ASN A 44 11.92 -17.95 8.23
N THR A 45 12.82 -17.59 9.12
CA THR A 45 12.47 -16.78 10.32
C THR A 45 12.22 -15.33 9.93
N THR A 46 11.21 -14.70 10.55
CA THR A 46 10.94 -13.26 10.38
C THR A 46 11.56 -12.46 11.53
N LEU A 47 12.41 -11.49 11.18
CA LEU A 47 12.86 -10.44 12.08
C LEU A 47 11.91 -9.24 11.95
N VAL A 48 11.23 -8.91 13.04
CA VAL A 48 10.35 -7.73 13.13
C VAL A 48 11.18 -6.56 13.61
N VAL A 49 11.31 -5.55 12.77
CA VAL A 49 12.17 -4.40 13.04
C VAL A 49 11.33 -3.29 13.68
N LEU A 50 11.65 -2.98 14.92
CA LEU A 50 11.03 -1.94 15.72
C LEU A 50 11.80 -0.62 15.57
N ASP A 51 11.17 0.49 15.93
CA ASP A 51 11.83 1.80 15.94
C ASP A 51 12.98 1.85 16.96
N GLY A 52 14.02 2.61 16.64
CA GLY A 52 15.07 2.95 17.59
C GLY A 52 14.57 3.96 18.62
N GLY A 53 13.77 3.50 19.56
CA GLY A 53 13.17 4.32 20.60
C GLY A 53 11.89 3.69 21.12
N ASN A 54 11.26 4.30 22.12
CA ASN A 54 9.99 3.82 22.68
C ASN A 54 8.82 4.56 22.02
N THR A 55 8.34 4.05 20.92
CA THR A 55 7.22 4.62 20.17
C THR A 55 5.95 3.79 20.33
N GLY A 56 4.78 4.41 20.13
CA GLY A 56 3.51 3.70 20.06
C GLY A 56 3.49 2.60 19.00
N TYR A 57 4.20 2.82 17.89
CA TYR A 57 4.41 1.83 16.84
C TYR A 57 5.02 0.51 17.36
N ASN A 58 6.04 0.58 18.22
CA ASN A 58 6.72 -0.61 18.75
C ASN A 58 5.77 -1.51 19.54
N ALA A 59 4.96 -0.91 20.41
CA ALA A 59 3.97 -1.64 21.19
C ALA A 59 2.89 -2.25 20.28
N ALA A 60 2.35 -1.45 19.35
CA ALA A 60 1.32 -1.90 18.42
C ALA A 60 1.82 -3.01 17.49
N MET A 61 3.02 -2.88 16.92
CA MET A 61 3.64 -3.90 16.06
C MET A 61 3.87 -5.19 16.85
N THR A 62 4.45 -5.08 18.05
CA THR A 62 4.70 -6.26 18.89
C THR A 62 3.40 -7.01 19.22
N ASN A 63 2.34 -6.30 19.58
CA ASN A 63 1.04 -6.88 19.88
C ASN A 63 0.42 -7.53 18.65
N ALA A 64 0.40 -6.83 17.51
CA ALA A 64 -0.14 -7.35 16.25
C ALA A 64 0.58 -8.64 15.80
N ILE A 65 1.89 -8.67 15.90
CA ILE A 65 2.69 -9.85 15.52
C ILE A 65 2.41 -11.02 16.46
N LYS A 66 2.39 -10.81 17.76
CA LYS A 66 2.11 -11.88 18.74
C LYS A 66 0.70 -12.46 18.59
N ALA A 67 -0.27 -11.62 18.25
CA ALA A 67 -1.66 -12.04 18.10
C ALA A 67 -1.94 -12.70 16.73
N ASP A 68 -1.43 -12.13 15.66
CA ASP A 68 -1.97 -12.37 14.33
C ASP A 68 -0.97 -12.94 13.32
N TRP A 69 0.36 -12.88 13.54
CA TRP A 69 1.33 -13.31 12.55
C TRP A 69 1.36 -14.83 12.38
N LYS A 70 1.13 -15.29 11.14
CA LYS A 70 1.05 -16.72 10.78
C LYS A 70 1.85 -17.09 9.54
N PHE A 71 2.47 -16.12 8.88
CA PHE A 71 3.20 -16.39 7.64
C PHE A 71 4.45 -17.24 7.87
N THR A 72 5.15 -17.02 8.98
CA THR A 72 6.32 -17.79 9.39
C THR A 72 6.19 -18.25 10.83
N THR A 73 6.80 -19.38 11.18
CA THR A 73 6.73 -19.93 12.55
C THR A 73 7.73 -19.29 13.51
N GLY A 74 8.90 -18.89 12.99
CA GLY A 74 9.94 -18.23 13.78
C GLY A 74 9.81 -16.70 13.67
N VAL A 75 9.69 -16.02 14.81
CA VAL A 75 9.61 -14.56 14.87
C VAL A 75 10.51 -14.05 15.97
N TYR A 76 11.36 -13.06 15.66
CA TYR A 76 12.20 -12.33 16.62
C TYR A 76 12.06 -10.84 16.39
N PHE A 77 12.37 -10.06 17.42
CA PHE A 77 12.32 -8.61 17.40
C PHE A 77 13.73 -8.03 17.46
N ILE A 78 13.96 -7.01 16.68
CA ILE A 78 15.19 -6.22 16.63
C ILE A 78 14.80 -4.75 16.45
N ASN A 79 15.60 -3.81 16.89
CA ASN A 79 15.36 -2.40 16.59
C ASN A 79 16.17 -1.93 15.36
N THR A 80 15.81 -0.79 14.81
CA THR A 80 16.48 -0.22 13.64
C THR A 80 17.95 0.09 13.86
N ASN A 81 18.36 0.47 15.07
CA ASN A 81 19.76 0.77 15.38
C ASN A 81 20.61 -0.50 15.34
N ASP A 82 20.11 -1.60 15.92
CA ASP A 82 20.79 -2.90 15.89
C ASP A 82 20.82 -3.46 14.47
N LEU A 83 19.74 -3.31 13.71
CA LEU A 83 19.69 -3.74 12.31
C LEU A 83 20.74 -3.01 11.46
N ALA A 84 20.94 -1.71 11.65
CA ALA A 84 21.90 -0.90 10.90
C ALA A 84 23.36 -1.34 11.11
N THR A 85 23.65 -2.02 12.22
CA THR A 85 25.02 -2.48 12.54
C THR A 85 25.31 -3.92 12.11
N GLN A 86 24.33 -4.62 11.54
CA GLN A 86 24.45 -6.03 11.17
C GLN A 86 24.23 -6.21 9.65
N PRO A 87 24.93 -7.15 9.02
CA PRO A 87 24.65 -7.51 7.65
C PRO A 87 23.26 -8.18 7.54
N ILE A 88 22.59 -7.95 6.43
CA ILE A 88 21.35 -8.65 6.11
C ILE A 88 21.63 -10.14 5.89
N ASP A 89 20.89 -10.98 6.59
CA ASP A 89 20.96 -12.43 6.48
C ASP A 89 20.00 -12.93 5.37
N PRO A 90 20.52 -13.52 4.28
CA PRO A 90 19.69 -14.01 3.17
C PRO A 90 18.70 -15.13 3.56
N THR A 91 18.89 -15.76 4.73
CA THR A 91 18.04 -16.85 5.22
C THR A 91 16.87 -16.37 6.09
N LYS A 92 16.72 -15.07 6.24
CA LYS A 92 15.67 -14.45 7.07
C LYS A 92 14.74 -13.57 6.24
N ASN A 93 13.58 -13.31 6.79
CA ASN A 93 12.69 -12.23 6.33
C ASN A 93 12.75 -11.07 7.32
N TYR A 94 12.45 -9.88 6.84
CA TYR A 94 12.42 -8.65 7.64
C TYR A 94 11.07 -7.97 7.48
N LEU A 95 10.31 -7.84 8.57
CA LEU A 95 9.11 -7.01 8.60
C LEU A 95 9.47 -5.67 9.19
N MET A 96 9.49 -4.63 8.38
CA MET A 96 10.06 -3.33 8.77
C MET A 96 9.39 -2.16 8.05
N LYS A 97 9.65 -0.97 8.55
CA LYS A 97 9.37 0.25 7.78
C LYS A 97 10.46 0.45 6.72
N ILE A 98 10.02 0.74 5.51
CA ILE A 98 10.89 1.14 4.41
C ILE A 98 10.42 2.46 3.82
N THR A 99 11.34 3.24 3.29
CA THR A 99 11.00 4.42 2.48
C THR A 99 11.41 4.15 1.04
N ARG A 100 10.49 4.37 0.12
CA ARG A 100 10.78 4.37 -1.32
C ARG A 100 10.68 5.79 -1.84
N VAL A 101 11.58 6.10 -2.75
CA VAL A 101 11.54 7.34 -3.50
C VAL A 101 11.23 6.98 -4.95
N ASP A 102 10.20 7.55 -5.51
CA ASP A 102 9.84 7.35 -6.91
C ASP A 102 10.76 8.15 -7.87
N LYS A 103 10.51 8.04 -9.18
CA LYS A 103 11.29 8.76 -10.20
C LYS A 103 11.16 10.28 -10.13
N GLU A 104 10.08 10.76 -9.52
CA GLU A 104 9.79 12.18 -9.32
C GLU A 104 10.28 12.67 -7.95
N LYS A 105 11.03 11.84 -7.22
CA LYS A 105 11.59 12.08 -5.89
C LYS A 105 10.56 12.21 -4.77
N HIS A 106 9.38 11.62 -4.93
CA HIS A 106 8.42 11.54 -3.84
C HIS A 106 8.78 10.39 -2.92
N ALA A 107 8.96 10.69 -1.65
CA ALA A 107 9.20 9.70 -0.62
C ALA A 107 7.88 9.19 -0.04
N ALA A 108 7.73 7.89 0.06
CA ALA A 108 6.60 7.25 0.73
C ALA A 108 7.09 6.16 1.69
N THR A 109 6.50 6.10 2.87
CA THR A 109 6.82 5.09 3.88
C THR A 109 5.86 3.90 3.78
N PHE A 110 6.40 2.70 3.94
CA PHE A 110 5.65 1.45 3.91
C PHE A 110 6.00 0.60 5.12
N ILE A 111 5.04 -0.17 5.60
CA ILE A 111 5.33 -1.40 6.33
C ILE A 111 5.49 -2.49 5.28
N ALA A 112 6.64 -3.14 5.25
CA ALA A 112 6.97 -4.13 4.23
C ALA A 112 7.56 -5.40 4.84
N LEU A 113 7.15 -6.54 4.30
CA LEU A 113 7.84 -7.81 4.47
C LEU A 113 8.86 -7.95 3.34
N VAL A 114 10.11 -8.12 3.68
CA VAL A 114 11.24 -8.16 2.75
C VAL A 114 12.02 -9.46 2.96
N ALA A 115 12.34 -10.18 1.89
CA ALA A 115 13.28 -11.30 1.97
C ALA A 115 14.70 -10.78 2.16
N GLY A 116 15.49 -11.45 2.98
CA GLY A 116 16.90 -11.12 3.12
C GLY A 116 17.67 -11.34 1.81
N TRP A 117 18.77 -10.61 1.66
CA TRP A 117 19.60 -10.66 0.46
C TRP A 117 21.08 -10.59 0.77
N LYS A 118 21.88 -11.07 -0.15
CA LYS A 118 23.34 -10.94 -0.05
C LYS A 118 23.74 -9.51 -0.41
N GLN A 119 24.20 -8.77 0.59
CA GLN A 119 24.77 -7.44 0.38
C GLN A 119 26.09 -7.51 -0.41
N LYS A 120 26.33 -6.50 -1.22
CA LYS A 120 27.63 -6.33 -1.90
C LYS A 120 28.66 -5.91 -0.87
N LYS A 121 29.95 -6.16 -1.20
CA LYS A 121 31.03 -5.73 -0.33
C LYS A 121 31.01 -4.20 -0.13
N GLY A 122 30.91 -3.78 1.13
CA GLY A 122 30.84 -2.35 1.50
C GLY A 122 29.43 -1.73 1.36
N GLU A 123 28.41 -2.53 1.05
CA GLU A 123 27.02 -2.08 1.07
C GLU A 123 26.50 -2.11 2.50
N GLU A 124 26.10 -0.95 3.01
CA GLU A 124 25.49 -0.78 4.32
C GLU A 124 24.01 -0.43 4.20
N LEU A 125 23.22 -0.78 5.19
CA LEU A 125 21.83 -0.33 5.26
C LEU A 125 21.78 1.16 5.59
N VAL A 126 20.95 1.88 4.86
CA VAL A 126 20.68 3.29 5.13
C VAL A 126 19.36 3.38 5.87
N VAL A 127 19.40 3.83 7.12
CA VAL A 127 18.23 4.01 7.99
C VAL A 127 17.98 5.49 8.20
N GLU A 128 16.81 5.97 7.82
CA GLU A 128 16.37 7.34 8.01
C GLU A 128 14.98 7.34 8.65
N ASN A 129 14.78 8.10 9.72
CA ASN A 129 13.49 8.19 10.42
C ASN A 129 12.88 6.81 10.77
N ASN A 130 13.70 5.89 11.26
CA ASN A 130 13.30 4.50 11.56
C ASN A 130 12.80 3.69 10.35
N ALA A 131 13.13 4.08 9.13
CA ALA A 131 12.81 3.34 7.91
C ALA A 131 14.08 3.07 7.10
N VAL A 132 14.16 1.90 6.47
CA VAL A 132 15.28 1.54 5.59
C VAL A 132 15.00 2.07 4.18
N THR A 133 15.96 2.74 3.56
CA THR A 133 15.75 3.46 2.29
C THR A 133 16.35 2.77 1.07
N ASN A 134 17.28 1.83 1.25
CA ASN A 134 18.03 1.19 0.16
C ASN A 134 17.71 -0.30 -0.02
N ILE A 135 16.44 -0.68 0.13
CA ILE A 135 15.99 -2.05 -0.09
C ILE A 135 15.93 -2.34 -1.61
N PRO A 136 16.51 -3.45 -2.09
CA PRO A 136 16.30 -3.88 -3.45
C PRO A 136 14.84 -4.23 -3.70
N ALA A 137 14.19 -3.61 -4.69
CA ALA A 137 12.76 -3.82 -4.97
C ALA A 137 12.38 -5.29 -5.23
N THR A 138 13.33 -6.09 -5.72
CA THR A 138 13.14 -7.54 -5.95
C THR A 138 13.01 -8.37 -4.67
N GLN A 139 13.35 -7.80 -3.52
CA GLN A 139 13.26 -8.47 -2.22
C GLN A 139 11.95 -8.21 -1.49
N GLU A 140 11.12 -7.31 -1.98
CA GLU A 140 9.84 -7.02 -1.35
C GLU A 140 8.84 -8.14 -1.60
N LEU A 141 8.37 -8.76 -0.52
CA LEU A 141 7.38 -9.84 -0.55
C LEU A 141 5.95 -9.32 -0.47
N ALA A 142 5.71 -8.37 0.41
CA ALA A 142 4.44 -7.67 0.59
C ALA A 142 4.69 -6.28 1.17
N SER A 143 3.88 -5.29 0.82
CA SER A 143 4.02 -3.95 1.37
C SER A 143 2.68 -3.22 1.40
N ILE A 144 2.54 -2.32 2.36
CA ILE A 144 1.41 -1.38 2.46
C ILE A 144 1.93 0.00 2.81
N MET A 145 1.49 1.01 2.06
CA MET A 145 1.85 2.40 2.33
C MET A 145 1.20 2.89 3.62
N VAL A 146 1.93 3.64 4.42
CA VAL A 146 1.48 4.16 5.70
C VAL A 146 1.94 5.61 5.89
N ASP A 147 1.22 6.35 6.72
CA ASP A 147 1.72 7.60 7.29
C ASP A 147 2.51 7.27 8.56
N PRO A 148 3.83 7.47 8.58
CA PRO A 148 4.68 7.10 9.72
C PRO A 148 4.33 7.87 10.99
N LYS A 149 3.81 9.10 10.88
CA LYS A 149 3.38 9.89 12.00
C LYS A 149 2.10 9.33 12.62
N VAL A 150 1.11 9.01 11.78
CA VAL A 150 -0.17 8.43 12.23
C VAL A 150 0.05 7.12 12.99
N ILE A 151 0.84 6.20 12.45
CA ILE A 151 1.09 4.88 13.08
C ILE A 151 1.95 4.94 14.33
N SER A 152 2.65 6.02 14.56
CA SER A 152 3.47 6.22 15.77
C SER A 152 2.75 6.97 16.89
N GLU A 153 1.64 7.64 16.57
CA GLU A 153 0.86 8.50 17.46
C GLU A 153 -0.60 8.04 17.59
N ALA A 154 -1.51 8.79 16.98
CA ALA A 154 -2.96 8.62 17.15
C ALA A 154 -3.52 7.36 16.46
N GLY A 155 -2.85 6.85 15.45
CA GLY A 155 -3.32 5.72 14.62
C GLY A 155 -2.62 4.39 14.89
N THR A 156 -2.04 4.17 16.06
CA THR A 156 -1.26 2.96 16.38
C THR A 156 -2.06 1.66 16.18
N ALA A 157 -3.38 1.65 16.42
CA ALA A 157 -4.22 0.48 16.18
C ALA A 157 -4.28 0.07 14.69
N MET A 158 -4.06 1.00 13.77
CA MET A 158 -3.99 0.69 12.33
C MET A 158 -2.83 -0.25 12.00
N VAL A 159 -1.78 -0.33 12.82
CA VAL A 159 -0.66 -1.25 12.63
C VAL A 159 -1.16 -2.71 12.59
N GLY A 160 -2.11 -3.08 13.46
CA GLY A 160 -2.73 -4.40 13.45
C GLY A 160 -3.47 -4.70 12.14
N ILE A 161 -4.20 -3.72 11.61
CA ILE A 161 -4.86 -3.80 10.31
C ILE A 161 -3.83 -4.04 9.19
N TYR A 162 -2.73 -3.29 9.18
CA TYR A 162 -1.70 -3.40 8.15
C TYR A 162 -0.96 -4.74 8.21
N VAL A 163 -0.63 -5.25 9.38
CA VAL A 163 -0.01 -6.57 9.55
C VAL A 163 -0.92 -7.69 9.01
N LYS A 164 -2.20 -7.64 9.33
CA LYS A 164 -3.18 -8.61 8.81
C LYS A 164 -3.37 -8.47 7.29
N HIS A 165 -3.40 -7.22 6.77
CA HIS A 165 -3.51 -6.98 5.33
C HIS A 165 -2.31 -7.55 4.55
N LEU A 166 -1.08 -7.40 5.05
CA LEU A 166 0.09 -8.03 4.43
C LEU A 166 -0.07 -9.55 4.32
N GLN A 167 -0.62 -10.19 5.35
CA GLN A 167 -0.88 -11.62 5.33
C GLN A 167 -2.05 -12.01 4.40
N ASP A 168 -3.12 -11.20 4.32
CA ASP A 168 -4.19 -11.42 3.33
C ASP A 168 -3.61 -11.35 1.91
N TYR A 169 -2.83 -10.32 1.59
CA TYR A 169 -2.15 -10.21 0.29
C TYR A 169 -1.32 -11.46 -0.03
N ILE A 170 -0.46 -11.88 0.89
CA ILE A 170 0.37 -13.08 0.74
C ILE A 170 -0.50 -14.32 0.46
N LYS A 171 -1.58 -14.51 1.23
CA LYS A 171 -2.53 -15.62 1.06
C LYS A 171 -3.21 -15.59 -0.32
N GLN A 172 -3.61 -14.40 -0.80
CA GLN A 172 -4.23 -14.27 -2.12
C GLN A 172 -3.25 -14.61 -3.26
N VAL A 173 -1.97 -14.22 -3.13
CA VAL A 173 -0.93 -14.61 -4.09
C VAL A 173 -0.65 -16.12 -4.01
N GLN A 174 -0.49 -16.68 -2.81
CA GLN A 174 -0.23 -18.11 -2.62
C GLN A 174 -1.37 -18.99 -3.14
N SER A 175 -2.60 -18.52 -3.06
CA SER A 175 -3.79 -19.22 -3.60
C SER A 175 -4.01 -19.02 -5.10
N GLY A 176 -3.16 -18.24 -5.77
CA GLY A 176 -3.27 -17.93 -7.20
C GLY A 176 -4.38 -16.97 -7.58
N LYS A 177 -5.03 -16.31 -6.61
CA LYS A 177 -6.06 -15.28 -6.88
C LYS A 177 -5.45 -13.96 -7.31
N ILE A 178 -4.24 -13.67 -6.86
CA ILE A 178 -3.43 -12.53 -7.29
C ILE A 178 -2.20 -13.09 -7.98
N THR A 179 -2.07 -12.84 -9.28
CA THR A 179 -0.94 -13.28 -10.12
C THR A 179 -0.17 -12.11 -10.73
N ASP A 180 -0.77 -10.92 -10.70
CA ASP A 180 -0.23 -9.67 -11.23
C ASP A 180 -1.03 -8.48 -10.67
N LYS A 181 -0.62 -7.26 -11.04
CA LYS A 181 -1.31 -6.03 -10.61
C LYS A 181 -2.77 -6.00 -11.06
N ALA A 182 -3.07 -6.44 -12.28
CA ALA A 182 -4.44 -6.38 -12.81
C ALA A 182 -5.40 -7.31 -12.06
N THR A 183 -4.94 -8.50 -11.67
CA THR A 183 -5.72 -9.43 -10.86
C THR A 183 -5.90 -8.92 -9.42
N ALA A 184 -4.90 -8.25 -8.85
CA ALA A 184 -5.02 -7.61 -7.54
C ALA A 184 -6.04 -6.47 -7.57
N ASP A 185 -5.93 -5.56 -8.53
CA ASP A 185 -6.86 -4.44 -8.71
C ASP A 185 -8.30 -4.95 -8.90
N ARG A 186 -8.49 -6.01 -9.70
CA ARG A 186 -9.80 -6.63 -9.91
C ARG A 186 -10.37 -7.27 -8.64
N LEU A 187 -9.54 -7.95 -7.86
CA LEU A 187 -9.95 -8.56 -6.60
C LEU A 187 -10.48 -7.49 -5.63
N TYR A 188 -9.74 -6.41 -5.47
CA TYR A 188 -10.14 -5.32 -4.57
C TYR A 188 -11.34 -4.54 -5.09
N ALA A 189 -11.39 -4.24 -6.40
CA ALA A 189 -12.56 -3.60 -7.00
C ALA A 189 -13.84 -4.46 -6.86
N GLY A 190 -13.72 -5.78 -6.95
CA GLY A 190 -14.85 -6.69 -6.75
C GLY A 190 -15.41 -6.71 -5.33
N ARG A 191 -14.64 -6.23 -4.34
CA ARG A 191 -15.07 -6.11 -2.94
C ARG A 191 -15.84 -4.81 -2.66
N ASN A 192 -15.76 -3.80 -3.54
CA ASN A 192 -16.42 -2.49 -3.33
C ASN A 192 -17.92 -2.65 -3.03
N ARG A 193 -18.61 -3.55 -3.71
CA ARG A 193 -20.04 -3.80 -3.53
C ARG A 193 -20.43 -4.21 -2.09
N LEU A 194 -19.51 -4.88 -1.37
CA LEU A 194 -19.76 -5.34 -0.02
C LEU A 194 -19.82 -4.20 1.00
N ILE A 195 -19.28 -3.02 0.66
CA ILE A 195 -19.31 -1.83 1.53
C ILE A 195 -20.74 -1.36 1.75
N LYS A 196 -21.64 -1.58 0.80
CA LYS A 196 -23.06 -1.16 0.87
C LYS A 196 -23.83 -1.85 2.01
N ASP A 197 -23.42 -3.07 2.34
CA ASP A 197 -24.05 -3.88 3.39
C ASP A 197 -23.41 -3.63 4.78
N MET A 198 -22.50 -2.65 4.87
CA MET A 198 -21.74 -2.32 6.07
C MET A 198 -22.03 -0.90 6.55
N SER A 199 -21.69 -0.60 7.79
CA SER A 199 -21.58 0.78 8.29
C SER A 199 -20.22 1.34 7.90
N LEU A 200 -20.20 2.29 6.98
CA LEU A 200 -18.97 2.95 6.49
C LEU A 200 -18.63 4.14 7.38
N LEU A 201 -17.56 4.03 8.15
CA LEU A 201 -17.04 5.12 8.98
C LEU A 201 -15.88 5.83 8.26
N MET A 202 -16.08 7.07 7.94
CA MET A 202 -15.10 7.90 7.27
C MET A 202 -14.57 8.97 8.23
N ALA A 203 -13.28 8.95 8.49
CA ALA A 203 -12.69 9.98 9.33
C ALA A 203 -12.79 11.36 8.65
N ARG A 204 -13.12 12.38 9.43
CA ARG A 204 -13.27 13.75 8.93
C ARG A 204 -12.02 14.26 8.20
N ASN A 205 -10.85 13.96 8.72
CA ASN A 205 -9.56 14.29 8.10
C ASN A 205 -9.20 13.42 6.88
N HIS A 206 -10.00 12.38 6.58
CA HIS A 206 -9.89 11.58 5.36
C HIS A 206 -10.82 12.09 4.24
N MET A 207 -11.64 13.10 4.51
CA MET A 207 -12.54 13.70 3.53
C MET A 207 -11.88 14.90 2.87
N ASP A 208 -12.03 15.00 1.55
CA ASP A 208 -11.66 16.22 0.83
C ASP A 208 -12.62 17.38 1.19
N LYS A 209 -12.12 18.61 1.15
CA LYS A 209 -12.91 19.82 1.43
C LYS A 209 -14.17 19.99 0.57
N THR A 210 -14.28 19.24 -0.53
CA THR A 210 -15.48 19.22 -1.40
C THR A 210 -16.60 18.33 -0.87
N VAL A 211 -16.33 17.54 0.18
CA VAL A 211 -17.33 16.73 0.90
C VAL A 211 -17.25 17.06 2.40
N PRO A 212 -17.67 18.28 2.80
CA PRO A 212 -17.36 18.82 4.12
C PRO A 212 -18.22 18.24 5.26
N ASP A 213 -19.36 17.66 4.95
CA ASP A 213 -20.35 17.25 5.96
C ASP A 213 -21.16 16.00 5.55
N PRO A 214 -21.89 15.38 6.50
CA PRO A 214 -22.71 14.20 6.25
C PRO A 214 -23.84 14.40 5.24
N ALA A 215 -24.43 15.61 5.16
CA ALA A 215 -25.51 15.86 4.21
C ALA A 215 -24.97 15.79 2.77
N LYS A 216 -23.82 16.43 2.53
CA LYS A 216 -23.13 16.38 1.23
C LYS A 216 -22.70 14.96 0.86
N MET A 217 -22.27 14.17 1.82
CA MET A 217 -21.95 12.76 1.57
C MET A 217 -23.19 11.98 1.16
N LYS A 218 -24.32 12.15 1.86
CA LYS A 218 -25.59 11.44 1.58
C LYS A 218 -26.24 11.80 0.24
N GLU A 219 -25.98 12.97 -0.30
CA GLU A 219 -26.39 13.32 -1.68
C GLU A 219 -25.80 12.37 -2.74
N THR A 220 -24.67 11.73 -2.43
CA THR A 220 -23.90 10.93 -3.39
C THR A 220 -23.83 9.45 -3.01
N TYR A 221 -23.83 9.12 -1.71
CA TYR A 221 -23.80 7.77 -1.18
C TYR A 221 -24.96 7.57 -0.21
N THR A 222 -25.95 6.76 -0.61
CA THR A 222 -27.24 6.63 0.07
C THR A 222 -27.27 5.55 1.15
N HIS A 223 -26.25 4.68 1.17
CA HIS A 223 -26.12 3.60 2.15
C HIS A 223 -25.68 4.12 3.53
N ASN A 224 -25.54 3.20 4.48
CA ASN A 224 -25.16 3.55 5.85
C ASN A 224 -23.72 4.03 5.89
N ALA A 225 -23.53 5.34 6.12
CA ALA A 225 -22.21 5.95 6.22
C ALA A 225 -22.23 7.16 7.13
N GLU A 226 -21.14 7.38 7.86
CA GLU A 226 -20.96 8.49 8.78
C GLU A 226 -19.57 9.12 8.62
N ILE A 227 -19.52 10.47 8.72
CA ILE A 227 -18.27 11.20 8.91
C ILE A 227 -18.05 11.32 10.42
N VAL A 228 -16.96 10.70 10.89
CA VAL A 228 -16.62 10.60 12.31
C VAL A 228 -15.26 11.22 12.61
N ASP A 229 -14.93 11.38 13.88
CA ASP A 229 -13.58 11.75 14.28
C ASP A 229 -12.62 10.56 14.04
N PHE A 230 -11.35 10.85 13.75
CA PHE A 230 -10.35 9.83 13.45
C PHE A 230 -10.19 8.80 14.58
N SER A 231 -10.32 9.23 15.84
CA SER A 231 -10.28 8.34 17.00
C SER A 231 -11.32 7.21 16.91
N LYS A 232 -12.53 7.50 16.40
CA LYS A 232 -13.56 6.48 16.21
C LYS A 232 -13.16 5.42 15.18
N VAL A 233 -12.49 5.83 14.09
CA VAL A 233 -11.94 4.90 13.10
C VAL A 233 -10.86 4.01 13.74
N VAL A 234 -9.98 4.60 14.55
CA VAL A 234 -8.93 3.89 15.29
C VAL A 234 -9.53 2.90 16.30
N ASP A 235 -10.60 3.27 17.00
CA ASP A 235 -11.30 2.38 17.94
C ASP A 235 -11.89 1.15 17.20
N MET A 236 -12.50 1.37 16.03
CA MET A 236 -13.02 0.27 15.22
C MET A 236 -11.91 -0.63 14.66
N ALA A 237 -10.77 -0.05 14.30
CA ALA A 237 -9.58 -0.81 13.92
C ALA A 237 -9.05 -1.68 15.08
N ALA A 238 -9.11 -1.16 16.31
CA ALA A 238 -8.66 -1.88 17.50
C ALA A 238 -9.61 -3.00 17.91
N THR A 239 -10.93 -2.75 17.86
CA THR A 239 -11.95 -3.73 18.28
C THR A 239 -12.23 -4.79 17.23
N GLY A 240 -12.05 -4.49 15.97
CA GLY A 240 -12.34 -5.40 14.85
C GLY A 240 -13.83 -5.73 14.76
N GLU A 241 -14.70 -4.76 14.98
CA GLU A 241 -16.15 -4.94 14.98
C GLU A 241 -16.66 -5.37 13.59
N SER A 242 -17.53 -6.39 13.59
CA SER A 242 -18.10 -6.92 12.35
C SER A 242 -19.13 -5.96 11.74
N GLY A 243 -19.26 -5.95 10.42
CA GLY A 243 -20.19 -5.07 9.72
C GLY A 243 -19.73 -3.62 9.63
N ILE A 244 -18.49 -3.32 10.03
CA ILE A 244 -17.88 -1.98 9.94
C ILE A 244 -16.82 -1.94 8.84
N ALA A 245 -16.90 -0.94 7.99
CA ALA A 245 -15.87 -0.54 7.04
C ALA A 245 -15.28 0.80 7.47
N ILE A 246 -13.96 0.95 7.43
CA ILE A 246 -13.25 2.15 7.87
C ILE A 246 -12.44 2.77 6.74
N SER A 247 -12.40 4.09 6.70
CA SER A 247 -11.55 4.82 5.76
C SER A 247 -10.10 4.88 6.24
N ASP A 248 -9.18 4.86 5.29
CA ASP A 248 -7.76 5.05 5.50
C ASP A 248 -7.17 5.88 4.35
N VAL A 249 -6.44 6.93 4.68
CA VAL A 249 -5.88 7.88 3.69
C VAL A 249 -4.43 8.14 4.01
N VAL A 250 -3.57 8.03 3.00
CA VAL A 250 -2.16 8.40 3.09
C VAL A 250 -1.86 9.47 2.04
N LEU A 251 -1.28 10.57 2.49
CA LEU A 251 -0.77 11.62 1.62
C LEU A 251 0.75 11.48 1.48
N THR A 252 1.25 11.61 0.26
CA THR A 252 2.70 11.60 -0.03
C THR A 252 3.04 12.78 -0.92
N GLY A 253 4.33 13.15 -0.91
CA GLY A 253 4.80 14.30 -1.70
C GLY A 253 4.36 15.65 -1.13
N GLU A 254 4.80 16.70 -1.79
CA GLU A 254 4.54 18.08 -1.39
C GLU A 254 4.06 18.93 -2.58
N HIS A 255 3.23 19.92 -2.29
CA HIS A 255 2.76 20.89 -3.26
C HIS A 255 2.23 20.28 -4.56
N LYS A 256 2.93 20.51 -5.69
CA LYS A 256 2.54 20.07 -7.04
C LYS A 256 2.74 18.57 -7.29
N THR A 257 3.38 17.88 -6.37
CA THR A 257 3.76 16.48 -6.47
C THR A 257 3.02 15.61 -5.44
N LYS A 258 2.03 16.19 -4.78
CA LYS A 258 1.26 15.52 -3.74
C LYS A 258 0.31 14.48 -4.34
N TRP A 259 0.32 13.29 -3.75
CA TRP A 259 -0.59 12.19 -4.08
C TRP A 259 -1.39 11.76 -2.86
N CYS A 260 -2.63 11.38 -3.10
CA CYS A 260 -3.56 10.89 -2.09
C CYS A 260 -3.92 9.45 -2.39
N PHE A 261 -3.57 8.54 -1.48
CA PHE A 261 -3.95 7.13 -1.52
C PHE A 261 -5.13 6.91 -0.58
N LYS A 262 -6.23 6.42 -1.13
CA LYS A 262 -7.52 6.25 -0.44
C LYS A 262 -7.86 4.77 -0.38
N ARG A 263 -8.18 4.29 0.80
CA ARG A 263 -8.56 2.91 1.06
C ARG A 263 -9.80 2.85 1.92
N ILE A 264 -10.60 1.79 1.72
CA ILE A 264 -11.62 1.37 2.67
C ILE A 264 -11.30 -0.07 3.03
N ILE A 265 -11.29 -0.36 4.32
CA ILE A 265 -10.87 -1.64 4.89
C ILE A 265 -12.00 -2.14 5.78
N ASN A 266 -12.33 -3.43 5.68
CA ASN A 266 -13.22 -4.08 6.64
C ASN A 266 -12.52 -4.17 8.00
N ALA A 267 -13.10 -3.60 9.04
CA ALA A 267 -12.47 -3.54 10.36
C ALA A 267 -12.23 -4.92 10.98
N ASN A 268 -13.11 -5.89 10.69
CA ASN A 268 -13.04 -7.26 11.23
C ASN A 268 -12.15 -8.18 10.39
N THR A 269 -12.45 -8.33 9.09
CA THR A 269 -11.72 -9.26 8.21
C THR A 269 -10.43 -8.69 7.66
N VAL A 270 -10.20 -7.38 7.83
CA VAL A 270 -9.09 -6.57 7.32
C VAL A 270 -8.93 -6.60 5.80
N GLU A 271 -9.95 -7.08 5.10
CA GLU A 271 -9.96 -7.08 3.65
C GLU A 271 -9.97 -5.66 3.11
N LEU A 272 -9.04 -5.38 2.20
CA LEU A 272 -9.06 -4.15 1.43
C LEU A 272 -10.23 -4.21 0.45
N MET A 273 -11.17 -3.28 0.60
CA MET A 273 -12.43 -3.25 -0.14
C MET A 273 -12.47 -2.14 -1.19
N TYR A 274 -11.68 -1.10 -1.02
CA TYR A 274 -11.56 0.02 -1.95
C TYR A 274 -10.12 0.50 -1.96
N LEU A 275 -9.62 0.78 -3.15
CA LEU A 275 -8.28 1.32 -3.35
C LEU A 275 -8.29 2.26 -4.55
N ARG A 276 -7.93 3.50 -4.32
CA ARG A 276 -7.73 4.50 -5.36
C ARG A 276 -6.64 5.49 -4.96
N ASP A 277 -5.95 5.99 -5.96
CA ASP A 277 -5.00 7.08 -5.81
C ASP A 277 -5.32 8.22 -6.77
N ASP A 278 -5.12 9.44 -6.32
CA ASP A 278 -5.32 10.67 -7.08
C ASP A 278 -4.14 11.63 -6.87
N ALA A 279 -3.78 12.37 -7.91
CA ALA A 279 -2.88 13.51 -7.77
C ALA A 279 -3.60 14.60 -6.94
N ALA A 280 -3.06 14.92 -5.78
CA ALA A 280 -3.62 15.89 -4.85
C ALA A 280 -3.00 17.28 -5.05
N LEU A 281 -3.16 17.84 -6.26
CA LEU A 281 -2.54 19.08 -6.66
C LEU A 281 -3.29 20.29 -6.12
N TYR A 282 -2.55 21.30 -5.64
CA TYR A 282 -3.12 22.56 -5.16
C TYR A 282 -4.21 22.38 -4.09
N GLU A 283 -3.96 21.50 -3.13
CA GLU A 283 -4.91 21.19 -2.03
C GLU A 283 -6.27 20.66 -2.51
N LYS A 284 -6.30 20.01 -3.66
CA LYS A 284 -7.49 19.33 -4.18
C LYS A 284 -7.29 17.82 -4.10
N LYS A 285 -8.37 17.10 -3.84
CA LYS A 285 -8.36 15.63 -3.74
C LYS A 285 -7.43 15.06 -2.66
N GLU A 286 -7.27 15.79 -1.55
CA GLU A 286 -6.46 15.36 -0.40
C GLU A 286 -7.17 14.33 0.50
N GLY A 287 -8.30 13.80 0.06
CA GLY A 287 -9.10 12.80 0.72
C GLY A 287 -10.16 12.24 -0.23
N PHE A 288 -11.17 11.59 0.34
CA PHE A 288 -12.31 11.10 -0.42
C PHE A 288 -13.13 12.24 -1.01
N ILE A 289 -13.39 12.18 -2.29
CA ILE A 289 -14.16 13.14 -3.07
C ILE A 289 -15.54 12.55 -3.46
N ALA A 290 -16.45 13.38 -3.94
CA ALA A 290 -17.77 12.93 -4.37
C ALA A 290 -17.73 11.86 -5.47
N GLU A 291 -16.68 11.84 -6.30
CA GLU A 291 -16.49 10.79 -7.31
C GLU A 291 -16.21 9.42 -6.69
N ASP A 292 -15.39 9.34 -5.61
CA ASP A 292 -15.15 8.10 -4.90
C ASP A 292 -16.46 7.54 -4.33
N LEU A 293 -17.26 8.41 -3.71
CA LEU A 293 -18.58 8.03 -3.16
C LEU A 293 -19.55 7.56 -4.26
N ARG A 294 -19.55 8.20 -5.43
CA ARG A 294 -20.33 7.73 -6.59
C ARG A 294 -19.88 6.35 -7.08
N MET A 295 -18.58 6.11 -7.11
CA MET A 295 -18.07 4.78 -7.51
C MET A 295 -18.51 3.70 -6.52
N LEU A 296 -18.52 3.99 -5.22
CA LEU A 296 -19.04 3.08 -4.19
C LEU A 296 -20.54 2.86 -4.37
N GLU A 297 -21.33 3.91 -4.62
CA GLU A 297 -22.79 3.84 -4.87
C GLU A 297 -23.11 2.99 -6.11
N GLN A 298 -22.32 3.10 -7.16
CA GLN A 298 -22.55 2.39 -8.44
C GLN A 298 -21.94 0.98 -8.47
N SER A 299 -21.18 0.57 -7.46
CA SER A 299 -20.55 -0.77 -7.42
C SER A 299 -21.61 -1.87 -7.44
N ARG A 300 -21.40 -2.91 -8.29
CA ARG A 300 -22.33 -4.04 -8.51
C ARG A 300 -21.71 -5.35 -8.07
#